data_5a81f0b1249b39854f69d64eb898c49b
#
_entry.id   5a81f0b1249b39854f69d64eb898c49b
#
_cell.length_a   1.000
_cell.length_b   1.000
_cell.length_c   1.000
_cell.angle_alpha   90.00
_cell.angle_beta   90.00
_cell.angle_gamma   90.00
#
_symmetry.space_group_name_H-M   'P 1'
#
loop_
_entity.id
_entity.type
_entity.pdbx_description
1 polymer ?
#
loop_
_entity_poly.entity_id
_entity_poly.type
_entity_poly.pdbx_seq_one_letter_code
_entity_poly.pdbx_strand_id
1 'polypeptide(L)'
;MAKSSMKASSQALALSEFESGKEFDIRKYRPDLKVTGLRFVITAQHVRTLARLTFQGKKISKSLGTFSHADFDQNLEKLISQMQGFHQRIAQGLAPFEDEVKPANTLREFALTIYMPSAEMRKKSYKDDEAKLRMHILPVIGDYPFEDINAGMLNKLLTELRSKGLTNASINRVRALLSVMFNMAINHDLIQVNPVSKVPKFKENNQIERYLNAQEIKRLMDVLNSPHQHGIDNLIIVAIVKFLLLTGVRKREAMDMTWTDVDLTTGVWLLGENKSGKARRITLNQDALAILHSLPQQHAFIFANPMTGQPFNDMRKTFQRIMKAASIRNIRIHDLRHNFASIAVNSGQSLYVVQHLLGHASPQTTQRYAHLQSSTLKQASEDVAAAIRAQSSHAA
;
A
#
# COMPACT_ATOMS: atom_id res chain seq x y z
N MET A 1 -43.25 46.19 -61.72
CA MET A 1 -43.10 46.39 -60.29
C MET A 1 -42.58 45.07 -59.66
N ALA A 2 -41.28 44.97 -59.51
CA ALA A 2 -40.65 43.77 -58.94
C ALA A 2 -40.46 44.01 -57.43
N LYS A 3 -41.13 43.18 -56.61
CA LYS A 3 -40.89 43.16 -55.17
C LYS A 3 -39.60 42.38 -54.89
N SER A 4 -38.51 43.11 -54.64
CA SER A 4 -37.28 42.55 -54.02
C SER A 4 -37.55 42.11 -52.59
N SER A 5 -37.54 40.80 -52.33
CA SER A 5 -37.55 40.29 -50.98
C SER A 5 -36.12 40.30 -50.46
N MET A 6 -35.75 41.29 -49.63
CA MET A 6 -34.58 41.28 -48.82
C MET A 6 -34.64 40.07 -47.83
N LYS A 7 -33.85 39.05 -48.09
CA LYS A 7 -33.53 38.07 -47.07
C LYS A 7 -32.72 38.78 -45.97
N ALA A 8 -33.31 38.94 -44.78
CA ALA A 8 -32.61 39.37 -43.62
C ALA A 8 -31.49 38.37 -43.34
N SER A 9 -30.24 38.80 -43.44
CA SER A 9 -29.08 38.05 -42.94
C SER A 9 -29.23 37.97 -41.41
N SER A 10 -29.49 36.78 -40.86
CA SER A 10 -29.48 36.58 -39.42
C SER A 10 -28.08 36.87 -38.90
N GLN A 11 -27.92 37.93 -38.12
CA GLN A 11 -26.69 38.28 -37.45
C GLN A 11 -26.36 37.21 -36.39
N ALA A 12 -25.07 36.82 -36.28
CA ALA A 12 -24.57 35.97 -35.21
C ALA A 12 -24.76 36.68 -33.87
N LEU A 13 -25.31 35.99 -32.87
CA LEU A 13 -25.50 36.51 -31.52
C LEU A 13 -24.24 36.32 -30.69
N ALA A 14 -23.94 37.25 -29.78
CA ALA A 14 -22.84 37.04 -28.82
C ALA A 14 -23.22 35.99 -27.75
N LEU A 15 -22.22 35.28 -27.19
CA LEU A 15 -22.48 34.31 -26.13
C LEU A 15 -23.18 34.92 -24.91
N SER A 16 -22.92 36.18 -24.61
CA SER A 16 -23.55 36.94 -23.52
C SER A 16 -25.06 37.18 -23.67
N GLU A 17 -25.60 36.96 -24.87
CA GLU A 17 -27.04 37.15 -25.16
C GLU A 17 -27.87 35.90 -24.84
N PHE A 18 -27.24 34.78 -24.49
CA PHE A 18 -27.91 33.54 -24.16
C PHE A 18 -28.12 33.39 -22.65
N GLU A 19 -29.30 32.94 -22.27
CA GLU A 19 -29.68 32.73 -20.87
C GLU A 19 -28.84 31.59 -20.22
N SER A 20 -28.15 31.90 -19.12
CA SER A 20 -27.33 30.96 -18.40
C SER A 20 -28.11 29.74 -17.89
N GLY A 21 -27.54 28.54 -18.05
CA GLY A 21 -28.16 27.28 -17.65
C GLY A 21 -29.14 26.67 -18.64
N LYS A 22 -29.58 27.41 -19.67
CA LYS A 22 -30.44 26.87 -20.75
C LYS A 22 -29.63 26.27 -21.89
N GLU A 23 -30.22 25.26 -22.52
CA GLU A 23 -29.64 24.59 -23.67
C GLU A 23 -30.13 25.21 -24.97
N PHE A 24 -29.20 25.52 -25.86
CA PHE A 24 -29.48 26.13 -27.17
C PHE A 24 -28.89 25.31 -28.32
N ASP A 25 -29.50 25.40 -29.47
CA ASP A 25 -28.95 24.87 -30.71
C ASP A 25 -27.85 25.81 -31.24
N ILE A 26 -26.74 25.24 -31.71
CA ILE A 26 -25.56 26.00 -32.16
C ILE A 26 -25.93 26.99 -33.28
N ARG A 27 -26.93 26.70 -34.11
CA ARG A 27 -27.41 27.57 -35.18
C ARG A 27 -28.06 28.87 -34.69
N LYS A 28 -28.41 28.97 -33.40
CA LYS A 28 -28.80 30.25 -32.78
C LYS A 28 -27.59 31.16 -32.55
N TYR A 29 -26.47 30.58 -32.26
CA TYR A 29 -25.20 31.29 -32.07
C TYR A 29 -24.51 31.58 -33.40
N ARG A 30 -24.44 30.59 -34.29
CA ARG A 30 -23.83 30.65 -35.62
C ARG A 30 -24.84 30.17 -36.67
N PRO A 31 -25.68 31.08 -37.18
CA PRO A 31 -26.75 30.75 -38.17
C PRO A 31 -26.20 30.24 -39.51
N ASP A 32 -24.96 30.55 -39.84
CA ASP A 32 -24.23 30.09 -41.02
C ASP A 32 -23.92 28.59 -41.00
N LEU A 33 -23.92 27.95 -39.81
CA LEU A 33 -23.59 26.56 -39.67
C LEU A 33 -24.75 25.64 -40.09
N LYS A 34 -24.46 24.68 -40.98
CA LYS A 34 -25.40 23.66 -41.44
C LYS A 34 -25.44 22.39 -40.58
N VAL A 35 -24.84 22.43 -39.40
CA VAL A 35 -24.74 21.28 -38.47
C VAL A 35 -25.99 21.17 -37.62
N THR A 36 -26.60 19.99 -37.58
CA THR A 36 -27.77 19.70 -36.75
C THR A 36 -27.35 18.86 -35.52
N GLY A 37 -28.04 19.08 -34.39
CA GLY A 37 -27.84 18.29 -33.19
C GLY A 37 -26.67 18.73 -32.30
N LEU A 38 -25.90 19.74 -32.68
CA LEU A 38 -24.92 20.36 -31.80
C LEU A 38 -25.62 21.36 -30.88
N ARG A 39 -25.54 21.15 -29.58
CA ARG A 39 -26.16 21.95 -28.54
C ARG A 39 -25.12 22.53 -27.62
N PHE A 40 -25.41 23.66 -26.98
CA PHE A 40 -24.56 24.26 -25.97
C PHE A 40 -25.36 24.80 -24.78
N VAL A 41 -24.76 24.83 -23.63
CA VAL A 41 -25.27 25.41 -22.37
C VAL A 41 -24.21 26.35 -21.86
N ILE A 42 -24.58 27.62 -21.63
CA ILE A 42 -23.68 28.64 -21.07
C ILE A 42 -23.82 28.66 -19.54
N THR A 43 -22.71 28.76 -18.85
CA THR A 43 -22.62 29.08 -17.43
C THR A 43 -21.79 30.34 -17.24
N ALA A 44 -21.68 30.85 -16.02
CA ALA A 44 -20.94 32.08 -15.74
C ALA A 44 -19.44 32.05 -16.21
N GLN A 45 -18.84 30.88 -16.30
CA GLN A 45 -17.42 30.73 -16.64
C GLN A 45 -17.14 29.85 -17.87
N HIS A 46 -18.10 29.01 -18.30
CA HIS A 46 -17.84 27.97 -19.29
C HIS A 46 -19.04 27.77 -20.22
N VAL A 47 -18.75 27.24 -21.40
CA VAL A 47 -19.73 26.74 -22.40
C VAL A 47 -19.59 25.22 -22.46
N ARG A 48 -20.64 24.50 -22.05
CA ARG A 48 -20.71 23.03 -22.17
C ARG A 48 -21.39 22.68 -23.49
N THR A 49 -20.81 21.77 -24.26
CA THR A 49 -21.30 21.33 -25.56
C THR A 49 -21.79 19.88 -25.53
N LEU A 50 -22.86 19.62 -26.30
CA LEU A 50 -23.50 18.31 -26.37
C LEU A 50 -23.90 17.99 -27.82
N ALA A 51 -23.73 16.74 -28.23
CA ALA A 51 -24.39 16.18 -29.39
C ALA A 51 -25.76 15.63 -28.97
N ARG A 52 -26.83 16.03 -29.65
CA ARG A 52 -28.16 15.41 -29.53
C ARG A 52 -28.64 14.92 -30.91
N LEU A 53 -28.76 13.62 -31.05
CA LEU A 53 -29.05 12.95 -32.31
C LEU A 53 -30.20 11.95 -32.11
N THR A 54 -30.81 11.55 -33.21
CA THR A 54 -31.81 10.48 -33.22
C THR A 54 -31.25 9.30 -34.01
N PHE A 55 -31.22 8.14 -33.39
CA PHE A 55 -30.78 6.89 -34.02
C PHE A 55 -31.79 5.78 -33.72
N GLN A 56 -32.25 5.08 -34.73
CA GLN A 56 -33.28 4.04 -34.62
C GLN A 56 -34.52 4.48 -33.83
N GLY A 57 -35.00 5.71 -34.05
CA GLY A 57 -36.17 6.28 -33.36
C GLY A 57 -35.93 6.74 -31.91
N LYS A 58 -34.74 6.53 -31.33
CA LYS A 58 -34.40 6.97 -29.99
C LYS A 58 -33.55 8.23 -29.99
N LYS A 59 -33.88 9.17 -29.10
CA LYS A 59 -33.04 10.37 -28.86
C LYS A 59 -31.85 9.96 -27.98
N ILE A 60 -30.67 10.23 -28.48
CA ILE A 60 -29.40 9.96 -27.78
C ILE A 60 -28.58 11.25 -27.65
N SER A 61 -27.81 11.38 -26.59
CA SER A 61 -26.95 12.56 -26.37
C SER A 61 -25.60 12.18 -25.82
N LYS A 62 -24.54 12.93 -26.23
CA LYS A 62 -23.17 12.78 -25.74
C LYS A 62 -22.61 14.16 -25.42
N SER A 63 -21.90 14.31 -24.32
CA SER A 63 -21.11 15.52 -24.01
C SER A 63 -19.88 15.56 -24.93
N LEU A 64 -19.62 16.73 -25.54
CA LEU A 64 -18.50 16.94 -26.46
C LEU A 64 -17.34 17.72 -25.80
N GLY A 65 -17.56 18.30 -24.61
CA GLY A 65 -16.57 19.04 -23.86
C GLY A 65 -17.13 20.28 -23.17
N THR A 66 -16.32 20.87 -22.35
CA THR A 66 -16.58 22.13 -21.65
C THR A 66 -15.41 23.06 -21.93
N PHE A 67 -15.69 24.27 -22.41
CA PHE A 67 -14.70 25.24 -22.87
C PHE A 67 -14.88 26.53 -22.10
N SER A 68 -13.82 27.32 -21.96
CA SER A 68 -13.98 28.72 -21.54
C SER A 68 -14.70 29.51 -22.62
N HIS A 69 -15.28 30.66 -22.25
CA HIS A 69 -15.94 31.54 -23.25
C HIS A 69 -14.95 31.99 -24.33
N ALA A 70 -13.67 32.18 -24.00
CA ALA A 70 -12.63 32.59 -24.93
C ALA A 70 -12.22 31.47 -25.91
N ASP A 71 -12.23 30.20 -25.43
CA ASP A 71 -11.77 29.06 -26.24
C ASP A 71 -12.88 28.42 -27.06
N PHE A 72 -14.14 28.78 -26.82
CA PHE A 72 -15.28 28.12 -27.43
C PHE A 72 -15.26 28.23 -28.98
N ASP A 73 -15.04 29.43 -29.50
CA ASP A 73 -14.97 29.66 -30.93
C ASP A 73 -13.80 28.94 -31.60
N GLN A 74 -12.66 28.89 -30.96
CA GLN A 74 -11.48 28.18 -31.46
C GLN A 74 -11.73 26.65 -31.59
N ASN A 75 -12.60 26.09 -30.73
CA ASN A 75 -12.94 24.67 -30.77
C ASN A 75 -14.15 24.35 -31.62
N LEU A 76 -14.84 25.36 -32.18
CA LEU A 76 -16.09 25.17 -32.89
C LEU A 76 -15.91 24.33 -34.16
N GLU A 77 -14.85 24.52 -34.95
CA GLU A 77 -14.55 23.71 -36.13
C GLU A 77 -14.35 22.24 -35.79
N LYS A 78 -13.64 21.96 -34.70
CA LYS A 78 -13.45 20.59 -34.21
C LYS A 78 -14.78 19.94 -33.80
N LEU A 79 -15.64 20.67 -33.12
CA LEU A 79 -16.98 20.20 -32.74
C LEU A 79 -17.87 19.92 -33.98
N ILE A 80 -17.78 20.76 -34.98
CA ILE A 80 -18.51 20.58 -36.27
C ILE A 80 -18.01 19.31 -36.96
N SER A 81 -16.71 19.13 -37.08
CA SER A 81 -16.09 17.92 -37.66
C SER A 81 -16.53 16.64 -36.95
N GLN A 82 -16.55 16.66 -35.61
CA GLN A 82 -17.08 15.54 -34.83
C GLN A 82 -18.56 15.26 -35.13
N MET A 83 -19.39 16.27 -35.21
CA MET A 83 -20.81 16.12 -35.54
C MET A 83 -21.03 15.57 -36.95
N GLN A 84 -20.23 16.00 -37.93
CA GLN A 84 -20.26 15.44 -39.28
C GLN A 84 -19.92 13.95 -39.28
N GLY A 85 -18.89 13.52 -38.53
CA GLY A 85 -18.56 12.13 -38.35
C GLY A 85 -19.70 11.31 -37.74
N PHE A 86 -20.41 11.86 -36.75
CA PHE A 86 -21.58 11.19 -36.17
C PHE A 86 -22.73 11.05 -37.16
N HIS A 87 -23.01 12.07 -37.95
CA HIS A 87 -24.04 12.00 -39.01
C HIS A 87 -23.66 10.98 -40.10
N GLN A 88 -22.39 10.91 -40.48
CA GLN A 88 -21.91 9.94 -41.45
C GLN A 88 -22.08 8.50 -40.95
N ARG A 89 -21.82 8.23 -39.69
CA ARG A 89 -22.04 6.90 -39.05
C ARG A 89 -23.54 6.54 -39.05
N ILE A 90 -24.41 7.49 -38.70
CA ILE A 90 -25.86 7.27 -38.77
C ILE A 90 -26.31 6.93 -40.20
N ALA A 91 -25.78 7.63 -41.21
CA ALA A 91 -26.10 7.37 -42.62
C ALA A 91 -25.63 5.97 -43.08
N GLN A 92 -24.59 5.41 -42.44
CA GLN A 92 -24.11 4.05 -42.64
C GLN A 92 -24.87 2.99 -41.81
N GLY A 93 -25.90 3.38 -41.04
CA GLY A 93 -26.63 2.50 -40.16
C GLY A 93 -25.91 2.15 -38.86
N LEU A 94 -24.78 2.80 -38.58
CA LEU A 94 -23.97 2.59 -37.40
C LEU A 94 -24.38 3.54 -36.27
N ALA A 95 -24.19 3.13 -35.02
CA ALA A 95 -24.35 4.02 -33.87
C ALA A 95 -23.47 5.27 -34.02
N PRO A 96 -24.02 6.51 -33.82
CA PRO A 96 -23.25 7.75 -34.06
C PRO A 96 -22.05 7.92 -33.14
N PHE A 97 -22.19 7.49 -31.90
CA PHE A 97 -21.09 7.44 -31.01
C PHE A 97 -20.49 6.03 -31.15
N GLU A 98 -19.20 5.93 -31.40
CA GLU A 98 -18.52 4.70 -31.04
C GLU A 98 -18.89 4.45 -29.58
N ASP A 99 -19.36 3.24 -29.27
CA ASP A 99 -19.23 2.80 -27.94
C ASP A 99 -17.72 2.97 -27.63
N GLU A 100 -17.36 4.12 -27.04
CA GLU A 100 -16.18 4.10 -26.20
C GLU A 100 -16.44 2.83 -25.42
N VAL A 101 -15.59 1.83 -25.59
CA VAL A 101 -15.44 0.78 -24.60
C VAL A 101 -15.24 1.59 -23.33
N LYS A 102 -16.36 1.87 -22.63
CA LYS A 102 -16.29 2.51 -21.32
C LYS A 102 -15.31 1.61 -20.63
N PRO A 103 -14.13 2.11 -20.19
CA PRO A 103 -13.24 1.25 -19.45
C PRO A 103 -14.15 0.61 -18.44
N ALA A 104 -14.29 -0.70 -18.53
CA ALA A 104 -15.39 -1.37 -17.84
C ALA A 104 -15.32 -0.87 -16.42
N ASN A 105 -16.33 -0.17 -15.99
CA ASN A 105 -16.41 0.52 -14.72
C ASN A 105 -16.54 -0.47 -13.57
N THR A 106 -16.30 -1.77 -13.82
CA THR A 106 -16.38 -2.79 -12.78
C THR A 106 -15.09 -2.82 -11.97
N LEU A 107 -15.24 -3.09 -10.69
CA LEU A 107 -14.11 -3.28 -9.78
C LEU A 107 -13.15 -4.36 -10.29
N ARG A 108 -13.66 -5.43 -10.89
CA ARG A 108 -12.86 -6.54 -11.47
C ARG A 108 -11.94 -6.05 -12.56
N GLU A 109 -12.50 -5.37 -13.56
CA GLU A 109 -11.71 -4.93 -14.70
C GLU A 109 -10.67 -3.89 -14.28
N PHE A 110 -11.04 -2.92 -13.46
CA PHE A 110 -10.10 -1.97 -12.89
C PHE A 110 -8.98 -2.66 -12.09
N ALA A 111 -9.36 -3.67 -11.27
CA ALA A 111 -8.38 -4.42 -10.50
C ALA A 111 -7.34 -5.10 -11.40
N LEU A 112 -7.79 -5.72 -12.50
CA LEU A 112 -6.92 -6.52 -13.36
C LEU A 112 -6.14 -5.66 -14.38
N THR A 113 -6.76 -4.61 -14.92
CA THR A 113 -6.16 -3.82 -16.01
C THR A 113 -5.39 -2.58 -15.54
N ILE A 114 -5.74 -2.02 -14.38
CA ILE A 114 -5.14 -0.77 -13.88
C ILE A 114 -4.39 -1.01 -12.57
N TYR A 115 -5.09 -1.56 -11.56
CA TYR A 115 -4.50 -1.69 -10.22
C TYR A 115 -3.34 -2.69 -10.19
N MET A 116 -3.54 -3.93 -10.66
CA MET A 116 -2.52 -4.99 -10.55
C MET A 116 -1.25 -4.68 -11.32
N PRO A 117 -1.27 -4.21 -12.58
CA PRO A 117 -0.05 -3.80 -13.27
C PRO A 117 0.71 -2.69 -12.53
N SER A 118 -0.01 -1.68 -12.01
CA SER A 118 0.57 -0.60 -11.21
C SER A 118 1.13 -1.11 -9.87
N ALA A 119 0.48 -2.08 -9.22
CA ALA A 119 0.96 -2.67 -7.97
C ALA A 119 2.23 -3.51 -8.17
N GLU A 120 2.32 -4.25 -9.27
CA GLU A 120 3.50 -5.04 -9.63
C GLU A 120 4.74 -4.17 -9.83
N MET A 121 4.60 -3.03 -10.52
CA MET A 121 5.68 -2.08 -10.72
C MET A 121 6.15 -1.41 -9.42
N ARG A 122 5.24 -1.16 -8.47
CA ARG A 122 5.52 -0.34 -7.27
C ARG A 122 5.88 -1.12 -6.02
N LYS A 123 5.47 -2.39 -5.88
CA LYS A 123 5.66 -3.12 -4.62
C LYS A 123 5.93 -4.60 -4.80
N LYS A 124 6.93 -5.10 -4.07
CA LYS A 124 7.29 -6.53 -4.06
C LYS A 124 6.18 -7.46 -3.53
N SER A 125 5.23 -6.91 -2.75
CA SER A 125 4.13 -7.68 -2.13
C SER A 125 2.82 -7.65 -2.94
N TYR A 126 2.86 -7.37 -4.24
CA TYR A 126 1.67 -7.32 -5.11
C TYR A 126 0.91 -8.66 -5.13
N LYS A 127 1.61 -9.79 -5.00
CA LYS A 127 0.99 -11.13 -4.92
C LYS A 127 0.06 -11.30 -3.72
N ASP A 128 0.32 -10.60 -2.60
CA ASP A 128 -0.58 -10.61 -1.45
C ASP A 128 -1.89 -9.87 -1.75
N ASP A 129 -1.83 -8.83 -2.59
CA ASP A 129 -3.04 -8.12 -3.02
C ASP A 129 -3.81 -8.91 -4.04
N GLU A 130 -3.13 -9.53 -5.01
CA GLU A 130 -3.73 -10.46 -5.97
C GLU A 130 -4.51 -11.56 -5.23
N ALA A 131 -3.89 -12.18 -4.21
CA ALA A 131 -4.56 -13.20 -3.40
C ALA A 131 -5.81 -12.67 -2.69
N LYS A 132 -5.75 -11.45 -2.11
CA LYS A 132 -6.91 -10.83 -1.45
C LYS A 132 -8.02 -10.49 -2.45
N LEU A 133 -7.66 -9.97 -3.62
CA LEU A 133 -8.61 -9.71 -4.70
C LEU A 133 -9.30 -11.00 -5.11
N ARG A 134 -8.55 -12.01 -5.48
CA ARG A 134 -9.07 -13.29 -5.98
C ARG A 134 -9.92 -14.02 -4.95
N MET A 135 -9.49 -14.08 -3.68
CA MET A 135 -10.15 -14.90 -2.65
C MET A 135 -11.28 -14.17 -1.93
N HIS A 136 -11.21 -12.85 -1.80
CA HIS A 136 -12.08 -12.14 -0.87
C HIS A 136 -12.90 -11.01 -1.49
N ILE A 137 -12.40 -10.33 -2.50
CA ILE A 137 -13.03 -9.10 -3.03
C ILE A 137 -13.81 -9.39 -4.30
N LEU A 138 -13.13 -9.88 -5.34
CA LEU A 138 -13.72 -10.05 -6.67
C LEU A 138 -14.90 -11.05 -6.72
N PRO A 139 -14.93 -12.13 -5.92
CA PRO A 139 -16.08 -13.04 -5.91
C PRO A 139 -17.38 -12.40 -5.39
N VAL A 140 -17.30 -11.30 -4.63
CA VAL A 140 -18.45 -10.69 -3.96
C VAL A 140 -18.87 -9.38 -4.63
N ILE A 141 -17.90 -8.51 -4.94
CA ILE A 141 -18.18 -7.17 -5.46
C ILE A 141 -17.45 -6.87 -6.79
N GLY A 142 -16.78 -7.85 -7.37
CA GLY A 142 -15.95 -7.63 -8.56
C GLY A 142 -16.71 -7.15 -9.78
N ASP A 143 -17.93 -7.61 -9.97
CA ASP A 143 -18.72 -7.34 -11.17
C ASP A 143 -19.63 -6.10 -11.04
N TYR A 144 -19.57 -5.41 -9.90
CA TYR A 144 -20.27 -4.15 -9.71
C TYR A 144 -19.46 -2.97 -10.28
N PRO A 145 -20.13 -2.01 -10.95
CA PRO A 145 -19.52 -0.72 -11.28
C PRO A 145 -19.07 0.02 -10.02
N PHE A 146 -18.00 0.82 -10.11
CA PHE A 146 -17.50 1.58 -8.96
C PHE A 146 -18.55 2.51 -8.34
N GLU A 147 -19.40 3.13 -9.16
CA GLU A 147 -20.46 4.06 -8.75
C GLU A 147 -21.54 3.38 -7.90
N ASP A 148 -21.74 2.07 -8.08
CA ASP A 148 -22.75 1.30 -7.36
C ASP A 148 -22.22 0.76 -6.01
N ILE A 149 -20.89 0.69 -5.84
CA ILE A 149 -20.28 0.15 -4.62
C ILE A 149 -20.32 1.21 -3.50
N ASN A 150 -21.16 0.97 -2.52
CA ASN A 150 -21.37 1.86 -1.40
C ASN A 150 -20.83 1.28 -0.08
N ALA A 151 -20.79 2.11 0.96
CA ALA A 151 -20.28 1.72 2.28
C ALA A 151 -21.04 0.53 2.90
N GLY A 152 -22.33 0.38 2.60
CA GLY A 152 -23.14 -0.74 3.09
C GLY A 152 -22.68 -2.08 2.52
N MET A 153 -22.42 -2.14 1.19
CA MET A 153 -21.89 -3.32 0.53
C MET A 153 -20.49 -3.69 1.07
N LEU A 154 -19.64 -2.69 1.29
CA LEU A 154 -18.30 -2.90 1.85
C LEU A 154 -18.36 -3.41 3.29
N ASN A 155 -19.23 -2.86 4.12
CA ASN A 155 -19.46 -3.36 5.48
C ASN A 155 -19.96 -4.81 5.47
N LYS A 156 -20.90 -5.15 4.58
CA LYS A 156 -21.40 -6.51 4.43
C LYS A 156 -20.27 -7.48 4.05
N LEU A 157 -19.47 -7.13 3.03
CA LEU A 157 -18.29 -7.90 2.62
C LEU A 157 -17.36 -8.17 3.80
N LEU A 158 -16.95 -7.11 4.54
CA LEU A 158 -16.00 -7.26 5.65
C LEU A 158 -16.59 -8.06 6.83
N THR A 159 -17.90 -7.95 7.08
CA THR A 159 -18.59 -8.75 8.09
C THR A 159 -18.67 -10.22 7.70
N GLU A 160 -18.92 -10.53 6.43
CA GLU A 160 -18.88 -11.89 5.91
C GLU A 160 -17.48 -12.50 5.99
N LEU A 161 -16.42 -11.74 5.76
CA LEU A 161 -15.05 -12.21 5.97
C LEU A 161 -14.79 -12.58 7.44
N ARG A 162 -15.37 -11.82 8.36
CA ARG A 162 -15.30 -12.14 9.80
C ARG A 162 -16.04 -13.42 10.14
N SER A 163 -17.23 -13.64 9.62
CA SER A 163 -17.99 -14.88 9.83
C SER A 163 -17.30 -16.12 9.25
N LYS A 164 -16.48 -15.93 8.19
CA LYS A 164 -15.61 -16.97 7.62
C LYS A 164 -14.33 -17.22 8.45
N GLY A 165 -14.17 -16.57 9.62
CA GLY A 165 -13.06 -16.79 10.54
C GLY A 165 -11.79 -15.98 10.26
N LEU A 166 -11.82 -14.96 9.41
CA LEU A 166 -10.67 -14.09 9.23
C LEU A 166 -10.46 -13.22 10.48
N THR A 167 -9.20 -13.00 10.83
CA THR A 167 -8.85 -12.09 11.94
C THR A 167 -9.14 -10.64 11.58
N ASN A 168 -9.43 -9.81 12.59
CA ASN A 168 -9.66 -8.38 12.40
C ASN A 168 -8.50 -7.69 11.64
N ALA A 169 -7.26 -8.09 11.91
CA ALA A 169 -6.09 -7.59 11.20
C ALA A 169 -6.11 -7.96 9.70
N SER A 170 -6.51 -9.18 9.35
CA SER A 170 -6.63 -9.61 7.95
C SER A 170 -7.75 -8.86 7.23
N ILE A 171 -8.89 -8.67 7.89
CA ILE A 171 -10.03 -7.91 7.36
C ILE A 171 -9.64 -6.44 7.12
N ASN A 172 -8.93 -5.82 8.09
CA ASN A 172 -8.45 -4.46 7.93
C ASN A 172 -7.45 -4.30 6.77
N ARG A 173 -6.68 -5.34 6.44
CA ARG A 173 -5.81 -5.34 5.24
C ARG A 173 -6.63 -5.40 3.95
N VAL A 174 -7.72 -6.17 3.90
CA VAL A 174 -8.67 -6.16 2.78
C VAL A 174 -9.30 -4.78 2.63
N ARG A 175 -9.76 -4.19 3.74
CA ARG A 175 -10.30 -2.82 3.75
C ARG A 175 -9.27 -1.79 3.24
N ALA A 176 -8.00 -1.91 3.66
CA ALA A 176 -6.94 -1.00 3.22
C ALA A 176 -6.67 -1.13 1.72
N LEU A 177 -6.68 -2.37 1.19
CA LEU A 177 -6.54 -2.62 -0.25
C LEU A 177 -7.68 -1.94 -1.04
N LEU A 178 -8.93 -2.15 -0.61
CA LEU A 178 -10.09 -1.48 -1.20
C LEU A 178 -9.91 0.04 -1.16
N SER A 179 -9.50 0.61 -0.02
CA SER A 179 -9.28 2.06 0.09
C SER A 179 -8.26 2.60 -0.90
N VAL A 180 -7.16 1.86 -1.13
CA VAL A 180 -6.15 2.22 -2.13
C VAL A 180 -6.73 2.18 -3.54
N MET A 181 -7.51 1.15 -3.88
CA MET A 181 -8.13 1.00 -5.19
C MET A 181 -9.16 2.10 -5.46
N PHE A 182 -10.02 2.42 -4.48
CA PHE A 182 -11.00 3.50 -4.61
C PHE A 182 -10.33 4.88 -4.71
N ASN A 183 -9.24 5.13 -3.99
CA ASN A 183 -8.47 6.38 -4.18
C ASN A 183 -7.82 6.44 -5.57
N MET A 184 -7.36 5.31 -6.09
CA MET A 184 -6.82 5.24 -7.44
C MET A 184 -7.93 5.46 -8.48
N ALA A 185 -9.13 4.93 -8.25
CA ALA A 185 -10.29 5.18 -9.11
C ALA A 185 -10.73 6.65 -9.12
N ILE A 186 -10.57 7.38 -8.01
CA ILE A 186 -10.75 8.84 -7.95
C ILE A 186 -9.75 9.54 -8.87
N ASN A 187 -8.47 9.13 -8.81
CA ASN A 187 -7.42 9.71 -9.67
C ASN A 187 -7.61 9.40 -11.16
N HIS A 188 -8.44 8.42 -11.49
CA HIS A 188 -8.86 8.08 -12.86
C HIS A 188 -10.25 8.63 -13.22
N ASP A 189 -10.79 9.55 -12.42
CA ASP A 189 -12.08 10.21 -12.63
C ASP A 189 -13.29 9.25 -12.72
N LEU A 190 -13.16 8.02 -12.21
CA LEU A 190 -14.23 7.01 -12.22
C LEU A 190 -15.27 7.27 -11.12
N ILE A 191 -14.85 7.84 -10.00
CA ILE A 191 -15.70 8.21 -8.85
C ILE A 191 -15.18 9.48 -8.20
N GLN A 192 -16.02 10.16 -7.42
CA GLN A 192 -15.61 11.38 -6.72
C GLN A 192 -15.28 11.16 -5.24
N VAL A 193 -15.82 10.12 -4.61
CA VAL A 193 -15.69 9.88 -3.17
C VAL A 193 -15.35 8.42 -2.89
N ASN A 194 -14.40 8.20 -2.01
CA ASN A 194 -14.02 6.86 -1.58
C ASN A 194 -15.02 6.33 -0.53
N PRO A 195 -15.88 5.34 -0.83
CA PRO A 195 -16.88 4.83 0.10
C PRO A 195 -16.25 4.11 1.32
N VAL A 196 -15.00 3.65 1.22
CA VAL A 196 -14.29 2.99 2.32
C VAL A 196 -14.02 3.94 3.48
N SER A 197 -14.00 5.27 3.25
CA SER A 197 -13.82 6.28 4.31
C SER A 197 -14.91 6.19 5.38
N LYS A 198 -16.13 5.80 4.99
CA LYS A 198 -17.29 5.63 5.89
C LYS A 198 -17.35 4.25 6.56
N VAL A 199 -16.42 3.34 6.24
CA VAL A 199 -16.38 1.99 6.81
C VAL A 199 -15.38 1.97 7.97
N PRO A 200 -15.80 1.69 9.21
CA PRO A 200 -14.89 1.68 10.36
C PRO A 200 -13.89 0.53 10.27
N LYS A 201 -12.73 0.72 10.91
CA LYS A 201 -11.76 -0.36 11.11
C LYS A 201 -12.22 -1.26 12.26
N PHE A 202 -12.00 -2.55 12.13
CA PHE A 202 -12.14 -3.50 13.23
C PHE A 202 -11.04 -3.26 14.26
N LYS A 203 -11.40 -3.31 15.55
CA LYS A 203 -10.40 -3.20 16.62
C LYS A 203 -9.44 -4.39 16.58
N GLU A 204 -8.15 -4.12 16.43
CA GLU A 204 -7.10 -5.12 16.41
C GLU A 204 -6.51 -5.26 17.81
N ASN A 205 -6.37 -6.49 18.28
CA ASN A 205 -5.61 -6.78 19.48
C ASN A 205 -4.29 -7.45 19.04
N ASN A 206 -3.32 -6.61 18.65
CA ASN A 206 -2.04 -7.04 18.09
C ASN A 206 -0.90 -7.06 19.13
N GLN A 207 -1.19 -6.70 20.38
CA GLN A 207 -0.21 -6.71 21.44
C GLN A 207 -0.06 -8.13 21.99
N ILE A 208 0.75 -8.93 21.32
CA ILE A 208 1.23 -10.20 21.89
C ILE A 208 2.48 -9.85 22.69
N GLU A 209 2.32 -9.70 23.99
CA GLU A 209 3.42 -9.48 24.94
C GLU A 209 3.91 -10.85 25.44
N ARG A 210 4.59 -11.57 24.57
CA ARG A 210 5.21 -12.85 24.90
C ARG A 210 6.72 -12.73 24.77
N TYR A 211 7.39 -12.73 25.91
CA TYR A 211 8.84 -12.73 26.01
C TYR A 211 9.31 -14.04 26.63
N LEU A 212 10.50 -14.48 26.26
CA LEU A 212 11.16 -15.62 26.89
C LEU A 212 11.66 -15.18 28.29
N ASN A 213 11.39 -15.97 29.30
CA ASN A 213 12.00 -15.80 30.60
C ASN A 213 13.43 -16.38 30.63
N ALA A 214 14.18 -16.13 31.71
CA ALA A 214 15.57 -16.56 31.85
C ALA A 214 15.74 -18.09 31.71
N GLN A 215 14.81 -18.88 32.24
CA GLN A 215 14.87 -20.33 32.16
C GLN A 215 14.57 -20.82 30.72
N GLU A 216 13.66 -20.17 30.01
CA GLU A 216 13.37 -20.47 28.59
C GLU A 216 14.55 -20.11 27.69
N ILE A 217 15.21 -18.96 27.95
CA ILE A 217 16.43 -18.57 27.24
C ILE A 217 17.52 -19.59 27.46
N LYS A 218 17.72 -20.04 28.70
CA LYS A 218 18.71 -21.08 29.03
C LYS A 218 18.45 -22.34 28.22
N ARG A 219 17.23 -22.91 28.31
CA ARG A 219 16.87 -24.13 27.56
C ARG A 219 17.02 -23.96 26.06
N LEU A 220 16.64 -22.78 25.52
CA LEU A 220 16.82 -22.48 24.11
C LEU A 220 18.30 -22.48 23.71
N MET A 221 19.17 -21.85 24.52
CA MET A 221 20.58 -21.82 24.26
C MET A 221 21.21 -23.21 24.36
N ASP A 222 20.78 -24.05 25.32
CA ASP A 222 21.25 -25.44 25.46
C ASP A 222 20.92 -26.25 24.16
N VAL A 223 19.71 -26.13 23.65
CA VAL A 223 19.30 -26.76 22.37
C VAL A 223 20.10 -26.22 21.19
N LEU A 224 20.28 -24.88 21.10
CA LEU A 224 21.05 -24.26 20.02
C LEU A 224 22.53 -24.58 20.04
N ASN A 225 23.11 -24.89 21.23
CA ASN A 225 24.51 -25.28 21.38
C ASN A 225 24.73 -26.78 21.13
N SER A 226 23.72 -27.63 21.31
CA SER A 226 23.83 -29.08 21.14
C SER A 226 22.68 -29.64 20.26
N PRO A 227 22.46 -29.11 19.03
CA PRO A 227 21.26 -29.40 18.23
C PRO A 227 21.11 -30.88 17.88
N HIS A 228 22.21 -31.60 17.62
CA HIS A 228 22.18 -33.04 17.30
C HIS A 228 21.61 -33.89 18.42
N GLN A 229 21.84 -33.53 19.67
CA GLN A 229 21.27 -34.25 20.85
C GLN A 229 19.73 -34.13 20.87
N HIS A 230 19.17 -33.19 20.13
CA HIS A 230 17.73 -32.93 20.04
C HIS A 230 17.13 -33.31 18.68
N GLY A 231 17.88 -34.05 17.84
CA GLY A 231 17.43 -34.48 16.51
C GLY A 231 17.27 -33.34 15.51
N ILE A 232 18.09 -32.29 15.67
CA ILE A 232 18.06 -31.10 14.79
C ILE A 232 19.33 -31.10 13.94
N ASP A 233 19.18 -31.41 12.65
CA ASP A 233 20.31 -31.61 11.73
C ASP A 233 20.62 -30.37 10.88
N ASN A 234 19.68 -29.44 10.72
CA ASN A 234 19.90 -28.24 9.92
C ASN A 234 20.63 -27.16 10.73
N LEU A 235 21.97 -27.27 10.76
CA LEU A 235 22.83 -26.38 11.53
C LEU A 235 22.80 -24.92 11.04
N ILE A 236 22.55 -24.70 9.75
CA ILE A 236 22.45 -23.32 9.23
C ILE A 236 21.20 -22.63 9.81
N ILE A 237 20.06 -23.31 9.87
CA ILE A 237 18.86 -22.73 10.51
C ILE A 237 19.06 -22.54 12.01
N VAL A 238 19.78 -23.44 12.69
CA VAL A 238 20.17 -23.25 14.10
C VAL A 238 21.00 -21.98 14.25
N ALA A 239 22.01 -21.79 13.40
CA ALA A 239 22.85 -20.60 13.40
C ALA A 239 22.02 -19.32 13.15
N ILE A 240 21.06 -19.34 12.21
CA ILE A 240 20.13 -18.20 11.97
C ILE A 240 19.35 -17.89 13.26
N VAL A 241 18.75 -18.90 13.91
CA VAL A 241 17.94 -18.69 15.12
C VAL A 241 18.77 -18.09 16.23
N LYS A 242 20.01 -18.59 16.45
CA LYS A 242 20.96 -18.07 17.43
C LYS A 242 21.36 -16.63 17.09
N PHE A 243 21.67 -16.34 15.83
CA PHE A 243 22.02 -15.02 15.34
C PHE A 243 20.88 -14.01 15.54
N LEU A 244 19.63 -14.40 15.21
CA LEU A 244 18.44 -13.55 15.41
C LEU A 244 18.21 -13.22 16.90
N LEU A 245 18.43 -14.20 17.80
CA LEU A 245 18.30 -13.99 19.23
C LEU A 245 19.36 -13.01 19.77
N LEU A 246 20.59 -13.09 19.28
CA LEU A 246 21.73 -12.31 19.75
C LEU A 246 21.84 -10.91 19.14
N THR A 247 21.17 -10.65 18.00
CA THR A 247 21.28 -9.37 17.28
C THR A 247 19.96 -8.61 17.17
N GLY A 248 18.83 -9.29 17.32
CA GLY A 248 17.52 -8.69 17.14
C GLY A 248 17.20 -8.21 15.72
N VAL A 249 17.98 -8.55 14.70
CA VAL A 249 17.75 -8.16 13.31
C VAL A 249 16.50 -8.82 12.74
N ARG A 250 15.97 -8.31 11.63
CA ARG A 250 14.80 -8.94 10.99
C ARG A 250 15.20 -10.27 10.34
N LYS A 251 14.32 -11.27 10.44
CA LYS A 251 14.55 -12.60 9.84
C LYS A 251 15.06 -12.50 8.40
N ARG A 252 14.43 -11.69 7.56
CA ARG A 252 14.81 -11.61 6.13
C ARG A 252 16.14 -10.90 5.94
N GLU A 253 16.45 -9.90 6.77
CA GLU A 253 17.75 -9.23 6.75
C GLU A 253 18.88 -10.26 7.01
N ALA A 254 18.75 -11.10 8.04
CA ALA A 254 19.73 -12.14 8.31
C ALA A 254 19.81 -13.19 7.18
N MET A 255 18.66 -13.64 6.66
CA MET A 255 18.64 -14.66 5.60
C MET A 255 19.25 -14.18 4.28
N ASP A 256 19.13 -12.89 3.97
CA ASP A 256 19.67 -12.29 2.76
C ASP A 256 21.10 -11.74 2.93
N MET A 257 21.72 -11.93 4.10
CA MET A 257 23.07 -11.46 4.43
C MET A 257 24.13 -12.16 3.57
N THR A 258 25.00 -11.38 2.95
CA THR A 258 26.11 -11.91 2.13
C THR A 258 27.46 -11.66 2.80
N TRP A 259 28.47 -12.43 2.44
CA TRP A 259 29.84 -12.24 2.96
C TRP A 259 30.43 -10.88 2.56
N THR A 260 30.03 -10.34 1.42
CA THR A 260 30.47 -9.02 0.94
C THR A 260 29.89 -7.85 1.75
N ASP A 261 28.79 -8.08 2.45
CA ASP A 261 28.13 -7.05 3.28
C ASP A 261 28.75 -6.90 4.67
N VAL A 262 29.64 -7.84 5.08
CA VAL A 262 30.14 -7.91 6.44
C VAL A 262 31.67 -7.80 6.46
N ASP A 263 32.16 -6.83 7.22
CA ASP A 263 33.55 -6.80 7.64
C ASP A 263 33.69 -7.58 8.95
N LEU A 264 34.22 -8.80 8.84
CA LEU A 264 34.42 -9.69 10.00
C LEU A 264 35.50 -9.17 10.96
N THR A 265 36.42 -8.30 10.50
CA THR A 265 37.48 -7.73 11.33
C THR A 265 36.95 -6.63 12.24
N THR A 266 36.16 -5.72 11.67
CA THR A 266 35.57 -4.62 12.44
C THR A 266 34.23 -4.96 13.06
N GLY A 267 33.60 -6.07 12.67
CA GLY A 267 32.28 -6.48 13.12
C GLY A 267 31.16 -5.61 12.55
N VAL A 268 31.37 -4.95 11.42
CA VAL A 268 30.39 -4.08 10.82
C VAL A 268 29.69 -4.76 9.67
N TRP A 269 28.38 -4.84 9.75
CA TRP A 269 27.51 -5.30 8.67
C TRP A 269 26.82 -4.13 7.99
N LEU A 270 27.02 -4.01 6.68
CA LEU A 270 26.37 -3.02 5.82
C LEU A 270 25.08 -3.61 5.25
N LEU A 271 23.97 -3.25 5.82
CA LEU A 271 22.66 -3.59 5.28
C LEU A 271 22.34 -2.63 4.14
N GLY A 272 22.27 -3.13 2.91
CA GLY A 272 21.92 -2.36 1.72
C GLY A 272 20.55 -1.68 1.83
N GLU A 273 20.19 -0.91 0.82
CA GLU A 273 18.94 -0.15 0.80
C GLU A 273 17.72 -1.02 1.14
N ASN A 274 17.08 -0.71 2.24
CA ASN A 274 15.80 -1.31 2.62
C ASN A 274 14.64 -0.62 1.89
N LYS A 275 13.40 -1.01 2.19
CA LYS A 275 12.18 -0.38 1.62
C LYS A 275 12.08 1.14 1.79
N SER A 276 12.89 1.73 2.68
CA SER A 276 12.95 3.19 2.92
C SER A 276 14.09 3.88 2.21
N GLY A 277 14.84 3.18 1.33
CA GLY A 277 15.94 3.75 0.54
C GLY A 277 17.20 4.12 1.36
N LYS A 278 17.30 3.68 2.62
CA LYS A 278 18.44 4.00 3.48
C LYS A 278 19.27 2.76 3.80
N ALA A 279 20.54 2.80 3.46
CA ALA A 279 21.53 1.84 3.94
C ALA A 279 21.72 2.01 5.46
N ARG A 280 22.02 0.92 6.15
CA ARG A 280 22.20 0.90 7.60
C ARG A 280 23.44 0.10 7.96
N ARG A 281 24.25 0.65 8.87
CA ARG A 281 25.36 -0.09 9.52
C ARG A 281 24.84 -0.76 10.79
N ILE A 282 25.16 -2.02 10.96
CA ILE A 282 24.87 -2.82 12.16
C ILE A 282 26.20 -3.27 12.74
N THR A 283 26.46 -2.92 14.00
CA THR A 283 27.61 -3.45 14.73
C THR A 283 27.22 -4.79 15.33
N LEU A 284 27.95 -5.83 14.96
CA LEU A 284 27.76 -7.19 15.45
C LEU A 284 28.54 -7.36 16.77
N ASN A 285 27.92 -8.05 17.73
CA ASN A 285 28.61 -8.45 18.96
C ASN A 285 29.50 -9.68 18.72
N GLN A 286 30.38 -9.98 19.66
CA GLN A 286 31.36 -11.07 19.55
C GLN A 286 30.70 -12.44 19.32
N ASP A 287 29.58 -12.71 19.98
CA ASP A 287 28.87 -13.98 19.82
C ASP A 287 28.29 -14.13 18.42
N ALA A 288 27.76 -13.03 17.84
CA ALA A 288 27.30 -13.02 16.46
C ALA A 288 28.44 -13.24 15.46
N LEU A 289 29.61 -12.62 15.70
CA LEU A 289 30.80 -12.84 14.88
C LEU A 289 31.29 -14.27 14.98
N ALA A 290 31.32 -14.87 16.19
CA ALA A 290 31.70 -16.27 16.40
C ALA A 290 30.78 -17.22 15.59
N ILE A 291 29.47 -16.93 15.50
CA ILE A 291 28.56 -17.70 14.63
C ILE A 291 29.01 -17.57 13.17
N LEU A 292 29.26 -16.35 12.69
CA LEU A 292 29.65 -16.15 11.29
C LEU A 292 30.98 -16.86 10.96
N HIS A 293 31.98 -16.77 11.84
CA HIS A 293 33.24 -17.47 11.67
C HIS A 293 33.13 -19.00 11.63
N SER A 294 32.10 -19.57 12.27
CA SER A 294 31.86 -21.03 12.27
C SER A 294 31.15 -21.53 10.99
N LEU A 295 30.68 -20.64 10.14
CA LEU A 295 29.92 -21.02 8.94
C LEU A 295 30.83 -21.19 7.71
N PRO A 296 30.51 -22.13 6.79
CA PRO A 296 31.28 -22.33 5.58
C PRO A 296 31.08 -21.19 4.59
N GLN A 297 32.16 -20.66 4.02
CA GLN A 297 32.13 -19.60 3.00
C GLN A 297 32.06 -20.18 1.56
N GLN A 298 31.16 -21.13 1.34
CA GLN A 298 31.03 -21.83 0.06
C GLN A 298 30.06 -21.13 -0.92
N HIS A 299 29.22 -20.24 -0.43
CA HIS A 299 28.19 -19.54 -1.20
C HIS A 299 28.23 -18.04 -0.94
N ALA A 300 27.59 -17.24 -1.79
CA ALA A 300 27.55 -15.80 -1.61
C ALA A 300 26.81 -15.39 -0.32
N PHE A 301 25.70 -16.11 0.01
CA PHE A 301 24.94 -15.87 1.23
C PHE A 301 25.56 -16.58 2.43
N ILE A 302 25.62 -15.89 3.57
CA ILE A 302 26.20 -16.44 4.82
C ILE A 302 25.35 -17.61 5.32
N PHE A 303 24.04 -17.45 5.33
CA PHE A 303 23.09 -18.48 5.78
C PHE A 303 22.43 -19.19 4.58
N ALA A 304 23.28 -19.59 3.62
CA ALA A 304 22.79 -20.27 2.42
C ALA A 304 22.24 -21.68 2.73
N ASN A 305 21.23 -22.09 2.01
CA ASN A 305 20.84 -23.49 1.93
C ASN A 305 21.96 -24.27 1.22
N PRO A 306 22.59 -25.26 1.83
CA PRO A 306 23.71 -25.98 1.25
C PRO A 306 23.40 -26.67 -0.09
N MET A 307 22.12 -27.02 -0.33
CA MET A 307 21.70 -27.68 -1.58
C MET A 307 21.50 -26.71 -2.76
N THR A 308 21.19 -25.45 -2.48
CA THR A 308 20.82 -24.49 -3.54
C THR A 308 21.74 -23.28 -3.62
N GLY A 309 22.56 -23.05 -2.61
CA GLY A 309 23.36 -21.83 -2.47
C GLY A 309 22.53 -20.54 -2.23
N GLN A 310 21.21 -20.66 -2.12
CA GLN A 310 20.28 -19.54 -1.98
C GLN A 310 19.76 -19.43 -0.55
N PRO A 311 19.21 -18.26 -0.14
CA PRO A 311 18.55 -18.13 1.15
C PRO A 311 17.40 -19.13 1.31
N PHE A 312 17.14 -19.58 2.53
CA PHE A 312 15.99 -20.44 2.81
C PHE A 312 14.68 -19.69 2.51
N ASN A 313 13.75 -20.34 1.85
CA ASN A 313 12.40 -19.80 1.66
C ASN A 313 11.59 -19.85 2.97
N ASP A 314 11.71 -20.96 3.71
CA ASP A 314 10.98 -21.16 4.95
C ASP A 314 11.85 -21.94 5.98
N MET A 315 11.88 -21.43 7.19
CA MET A 315 12.58 -22.06 8.31
C MET A 315 11.62 -22.50 9.45
N ARG A 316 10.29 -22.35 9.23
CA ARG A 316 9.29 -22.58 10.29
C ARG A 316 9.33 -23.99 10.86
N LYS A 317 9.47 -25.01 10.05
CA LYS A 317 9.50 -26.41 10.52
C LYS A 317 10.66 -26.65 11.48
N THR A 318 11.87 -26.25 11.10
CA THR A 318 13.06 -26.40 11.97
C THR A 318 12.94 -25.51 13.20
N PHE A 319 12.49 -24.27 13.06
CA PHE A 319 12.23 -23.40 14.21
C PHE A 319 11.25 -24.03 15.22
N GLN A 320 10.15 -24.61 14.75
CA GLN A 320 9.19 -25.30 15.62
C GLN A 320 9.82 -26.51 16.33
N ARG A 321 10.70 -27.26 15.66
CA ARG A 321 11.45 -28.37 16.30
C ARG A 321 12.36 -27.84 17.41
N ILE A 322 13.10 -26.76 17.17
CA ILE A 322 13.94 -26.06 18.17
C ILE A 322 13.10 -25.64 19.38
N MET A 323 11.97 -24.96 19.14
CA MET A 323 11.08 -24.50 20.22
C MET A 323 10.51 -25.68 21.02
N LYS A 324 10.11 -26.76 20.33
CA LYS A 324 9.61 -27.97 20.98
C LYS A 324 10.69 -28.63 21.86
N ALA A 325 11.90 -28.76 21.35
CA ALA A 325 13.03 -29.32 22.09
C ALA A 325 13.37 -28.48 23.35
N ALA A 326 13.29 -27.16 23.22
CA ALA A 326 13.47 -26.24 24.36
C ALA A 326 12.25 -26.15 25.31
N SER A 327 11.18 -26.88 25.04
CA SER A 327 9.90 -26.80 25.78
C SER A 327 9.32 -25.39 25.83
N ILE A 328 9.39 -24.67 24.70
CA ILE A 328 8.89 -23.31 24.54
C ILE A 328 7.65 -23.33 23.64
N ARG A 329 6.57 -22.67 24.09
CA ARG A 329 5.29 -22.59 23.36
C ARG A 329 4.97 -21.13 23.02
N ASN A 330 4.15 -20.95 21.96
CA ASN A 330 3.59 -19.65 21.57
C ASN A 330 4.64 -18.57 21.27
N ILE A 331 5.77 -18.95 20.68
CA ILE A 331 6.83 -18.05 20.21
C ILE A 331 6.95 -18.16 18.69
N ARG A 332 6.96 -17.02 18.01
CA ARG A 332 7.22 -16.91 16.59
C ARG A 332 8.67 -16.48 16.34
N ILE A 333 9.19 -16.72 15.17
CA ILE A 333 10.55 -16.26 14.79
C ILE A 333 10.74 -14.75 15.03
N HIS A 334 9.73 -13.94 14.72
CA HIS A 334 9.81 -12.49 14.92
C HIS A 334 9.83 -12.08 16.41
N ASP A 335 9.33 -12.94 17.29
CA ASP A 335 9.32 -12.67 18.73
C ASP A 335 10.72 -12.73 19.34
N LEU A 336 11.71 -13.39 18.68
CA LEU A 336 13.12 -13.33 19.07
C LEU A 336 13.65 -11.89 19.07
N ARG A 337 13.24 -11.09 18.08
CA ARG A 337 13.56 -9.67 18.02
C ARG A 337 12.89 -8.87 19.14
N HIS A 338 11.65 -9.23 19.50
CA HIS A 338 10.97 -8.65 20.65
C HIS A 338 11.66 -9.02 21.95
N ASN A 339 12.18 -10.25 22.07
CA ASN A 339 12.99 -10.68 23.20
C ASN A 339 14.28 -9.89 23.32
N PHE A 340 15.03 -9.72 22.22
CA PHE A 340 16.23 -8.90 22.21
C PHE A 340 15.93 -7.47 22.69
N ALA A 341 14.87 -6.84 22.18
CA ALA A 341 14.47 -5.51 22.62
C ALA A 341 14.11 -5.45 24.12
N SER A 342 13.34 -6.42 24.60
CA SER A 342 12.95 -6.50 26.00
C SER A 342 14.16 -6.69 26.92
N ILE A 343 15.09 -7.56 26.55
CA ILE A 343 16.34 -7.78 27.30
C ILE A 343 17.16 -6.49 27.33
N ALA A 344 17.33 -5.81 26.18
CA ALA A 344 18.09 -4.57 26.12
C ALA A 344 17.48 -3.47 27.02
N VAL A 345 16.15 -3.30 27.01
CA VAL A 345 15.47 -2.34 27.90
C VAL A 345 15.63 -2.72 29.37
N ASN A 346 15.42 -4.00 29.72
CA ASN A 346 15.58 -4.48 31.10
C ASN A 346 17.03 -4.41 31.59
N SER A 347 18.02 -4.41 30.69
CA SER A 347 19.43 -4.18 30.98
C SER A 347 19.80 -2.70 31.10
N GLY A 348 18.81 -1.79 31.14
CA GLY A 348 19.04 -0.37 31.36
C GLY A 348 19.32 0.44 30.09
N GLN A 349 19.26 -0.18 28.90
CA GLN A 349 19.47 0.56 27.65
C GLN A 349 18.30 1.52 27.39
N SER A 350 18.61 2.74 26.96
CA SER A 350 17.57 3.72 26.60
C SER A 350 16.77 3.26 25.37
N LEU A 351 15.50 3.66 25.26
CA LEU A 351 14.67 3.36 24.08
C LEU A 351 15.30 3.89 22.79
N TYR A 352 16.08 4.98 22.86
CA TYR A 352 16.83 5.50 21.73
C TYR A 352 17.90 4.50 21.25
N VAL A 353 18.70 3.96 22.17
CA VAL A 353 19.71 2.93 21.84
C VAL A 353 19.04 1.67 21.27
N VAL A 354 17.94 1.20 21.89
CA VAL A 354 17.18 0.05 21.42
C VAL A 354 16.59 0.31 20.02
N GLN A 355 16.10 1.52 19.75
CA GLN A 355 15.64 1.91 18.43
C GLN A 355 16.74 1.76 17.37
N HIS A 356 17.92 2.23 17.66
CA HIS A 356 19.08 2.15 16.76
C HIS A 356 19.57 0.71 16.57
N LEU A 357 19.70 -0.08 17.63
CA LEU A 357 20.07 -1.49 17.57
C LEU A 357 19.11 -2.28 16.66
N LEU A 358 17.82 -2.04 16.82
CA LEU A 358 16.81 -2.69 16.01
C LEU A 358 16.66 -2.06 14.61
N GLY A 359 17.10 -0.83 14.40
CA GLY A 359 16.88 -0.07 13.15
C GLY A 359 15.40 0.17 12.87
N HIS A 360 14.69 0.69 13.86
CA HIS A 360 13.33 1.19 13.68
C HIS A 360 13.35 2.58 13.07
N ALA A 361 12.71 2.74 11.93
CA ALA A 361 12.60 4.04 11.25
C ALA A 361 11.75 5.06 12.06
N SER A 362 10.80 4.57 12.87
CA SER A 362 9.91 5.40 13.70
C SER A 362 10.08 5.07 15.17
N PRO A 363 10.22 6.09 16.05
CA PRO A 363 10.26 5.92 17.51
C PRO A 363 9.02 5.20 18.05
N GLN A 364 7.83 5.41 17.46
CA GLN A 364 6.60 4.75 17.88
C GLN A 364 6.71 3.22 17.89
N THR A 365 7.52 2.64 16.99
CA THR A 365 7.73 1.19 16.97
C THR A 365 8.47 0.70 18.21
N THR A 366 9.35 1.53 18.79
CA THR A 366 10.13 1.19 19.99
C THR A 366 9.36 1.53 21.27
N GLN A 367 8.47 2.50 21.24
CA GLN A 367 7.65 2.90 22.39
C GLN A 367 6.81 1.75 22.98
N ARG A 368 6.52 0.71 22.21
CA ARG A 368 5.87 -0.49 22.73
C ARG A 368 6.62 -1.17 23.88
N TYR A 369 7.92 -0.90 24.04
CA TYR A 369 8.76 -1.42 25.14
C TYR A 369 8.90 -0.45 26.31
N ALA A 370 8.30 0.75 26.24
CA ALA A 370 8.45 1.78 27.26
C ALA A 370 7.95 1.32 28.65
N HIS A 371 6.90 0.48 28.67
CA HIS A 371 6.35 -0.07 29.92
C HIS A 371 7.36 -0.95 30.69
N LEU A 372 8.41 -1.47 30.03
CA LEU A 372 9.47 -2.27 30.66
C LEU A 372 10.50 -1.41 31.39
N GLN A 373 10.50 -0.08 31.22
CA GLN A 373 11.43 0.85 31.88
C GLN A 373 10.98 1.28 33.29
N SER A 374 9.85 0.83 33.80
CA SER A 374 9.30 1.34 35.07
C SER A 374 10.22 1.13 36.28
N SER A 375 10.97 0.02 36.34
CA SER A 375 11.99 -0.21 37.37
C SER A 375 13.24 0.65 37.19
N THR A 376 13.59 0.92 35.93
CA THR A 376 14.76 1.73 35.56
C THR A 376 14.57 3.21 35.90
N LEU A 377 13.32 3.73 35.86
CA LEU A 377 13.04 5.11 36.22
C LEU A 377 13.29 5.39 37.71
N LYS A 378 12.90 4.47 38.60
CA LYS A 378 13.20 4.59 40.04
C LYS A 378 14.69 4.59 40.29
N GLN A 379 15.42 3.63 39.70
CA GLN A 379 16.89 3.54 39.84
C GLN A 379 17.56 4.81 39.27
N ALA A 380 17.17 5.25 38.11
CA ALA A 380 17.70 6.49 37.51
C ALA A 380 17.48 7.72 38.42
N SER A 381 16.33 7.83 39.07
CA SER A 381 16.07 8.90 40.03
C SER A 381 17.00 8.83 41.25
N GLU A 382 17.23 7.65 41.77
CA GLU A 382 18.21 7.44 42.89
C GLU A 382 19.64 7.74 42.45
N ASP A 383 20.04 7.32 41.26
CA ASP A 383 21.37 7.56 40.71
C ASP A 383 21.62 9.06 40.51
N VAL A 384 20.65 9.84 39.99
CA VAL A 384 20.73 11.29 39.88
C VAL A 384 20.86 11.94 41.27
N ALA A 385 20.07 11.50 42.24
CA ALA A 385 20.16 12.01 43.60
C ALA A 385 21.54 11.70 44.24
N ALA A 386 22.07 10.51 43.99
CA ALA A 386 23.42 10.11 44.44
C ALA A 386 24.52 10.97 43.79
N ALA A 387 24.41 11.20 42.47
CA ALA A 387 25.36 12.08 41.74
C ALA A 387 25.35 13.51 42.25
N ILE A 388 24.18 14.06 42.55
CA ILE A 388 24.05 15.43 43.14
C ILE A 388 24.74 15.46 44.53
N ARG A 389 24.49 14.45 45.38
CA ARG A 389 25.14 14.38 46.69
C ARG A 389 26.65 14.29 46.58
N ALA A 390 27.16 13.50 45.65
CA ALA A 390 28.61 13.35 45.44
C ALA A 390 29.26 14.66 44.97
N GLN A 391 28.62 15.40 44.07
CA GLN A 391 29.12 16.71 43.62
C GLN A 391 29.08 17.78 44.70
N SER A 392 28.05 17.76 45.57
CA SER A 392 27.96 18.70 46.69
C SER A 392 28.99 18.44 47.82
N SER A 393 29.46 17.19 47.98
CA SER A 393 30.47 16.85 48.96
C SER A 393 31.91 17.11 48.50
N HIS A 394 32.17 17.37 47.21
CA HIS A 394 33.49 17.75 46.68
C HIS A 394 33.68 19.28 46.60
N ALA A 395 32.63 20.06 46.89
CA ALA A 395 32.65 21.52 46.87
C ALA A 395 32.84 22.16 48.26
N ALA A 396 32.98 21.36 49.30
CA ALA A 396 33.27 21.74 50.66
C ALA A 396 34.73 21.33 51.06
#